data_203e6a51433ff999e518e1746f2d0ee3
#
_entry.id   203e6a51433ff999e518e1746f2d0ee3
#
_cell.length_a   1.000
_cell.length_b   1.000
_cell.length_c   1.000
_cell.angle_alpha   90.00
_cell.angle_beta   90.00
_cell.angle_gamma   90.00
#
_symmetry.space_group_name_H-M   'P 1'
#
loop_
_entity.id
_entity.type
_entity.pdbx_description
1 polymer ?
#
loop_
_entity_poly.entity_id
_entity_poly.type
_entity_poly.pdbx_seq_one_letter_code
_entity_poly.pdbx_strand_id
1 'polypeptide(L)'
;RMQGKPIPSIQSRDRSHRVIYMNTFSKTMVPSLRIGYMVLPEKLMEKYISTMNFYSCTVSGFEQYAMAAFIEKGYFERHIKRLVNDYRGRREKICRMFRESRLSEISTIYQDDAGTHFLLHVKTSLSDVEIKWAVRQKGILINCLSEYCFADADKYHGILVIHYSDMDEATLKLVIAAFEEIFL
;
A
#
# COMPACT_ATOMS: atom_id res chain seq x y z
N ARG A 1 9.93 0.12 -1.81
CA ARG A 1 10.27 -0.59 -0.58
C ARG A 1 10.86 0.39 0.42
N MET A 2 10.40 0.37 1.65
CA MET A 2 10.85 1.31 2.70
C MET A 2 12.21 0.93 3.29
N GLN A 3 12.57 -0.35 3.23
CA GLN A 3 13.86 -0.90 3.65
C GLN A 3 14.37 -1.90 2.60
N GLY A 4 15.70 -2.04 2.53
CA GLY A 4 16.39 -2.95 1.62
C GLY A 4 16.52 -2.46 0.17
N LYS A 5 17.15 -3.29 -0.66
CA LYS A 5 17.34 -2.99 -2.09
C LYS A 5 16.01 -3.08 -2.85
N PRO A 6 15.80 -2.23 -3.87
CA PRO A 6 14.63 -2.37 -4.75
C PRO A 6 14.53 -3.77 -5.34
N ILE A 7 13.33 -4.33 -5.36
CA ILE A 7 13.08 -5.60 -6.04
C ILE A 7 12.91 -5.30 -7.53
N PRO A 8 13.69 -5.93 -8.42
CA PRO A 8 13.54 -5.76 -9.86
C PRO A 8 12.12 -6.14 -10.31
N SER A 9 11.56 -5.39 -11.25
CA SER A 9 10.29 -5.77 -11.87
C SER A 9 10.45 -7.03 -12.72
N ILE A 10 9.35 -7.74 -12.98
CA ILE A 10 9.37 -8.88 -13.91
C ILE A 10 9.80 -8.40 -15.30
N GLN A 11 9.35 -7.21 -15.71
CA GLN A 11 9.72 -6.61 -17.00
C GLN A 11 11.23 -6.39 -17.14
N SER A 12 11.93 -5.96 -16.08
CA SER A 12 13.39 -5.76 -16.11
C SER A 12 14.21 -7.06 -16.29
N ARG A 13 13.58 -8.20 -16.10
CA ARG A 13 14.17 -9.54 -16.28
C ARG A 13 13.62 -10.28 -17.52
N ASP A 14 12.66 -9.68 -18.21
CA ASP A 14 12.03 -10.29 -19.38
C ASP A 14 12.92 -10.19 -20.63
N ARG A 15 13.48 -11.34 -21.03
CA ARG A 15 14.25 -11.48 -22.26
C ARG A 15 13.40 -11.88 -23.47
N SER A 16 12.14 -12.20 -23.23
CA SER A 16 11.22 -12.70 -24.27
C SER A 16 10.23 -11.65 -24.76
N HIS A 17 10.33 -10.42 -24.25
CA HIS A 17 9.48 -9.28 -24.62
C HIS A 17 7.97 -9.59 -24.52
N ARG A 18 7.56 -10.25 -23.41
CA ARG A 18 6.18 -10.66 -23.15
C ARG A 18 5.53 -9.95 -21.96
N VAL A 19 6.31 -9.18 -21.20
CA VAL A 19 5.82 -8.50 -19.99
C VAL A 19 5.48 -7.05 -20.29
N ILE A 20 4.24 -6.68 -20.06
CA ILE A 20 3.79 -5.28 -20.00
C ILE A 20 4.05 -4.76 -18.57
N TYR A 21 4.83 -3.69 -18.44
CA TYR A 21 4.99 -3.02 -17.16
C TYR A 21 3.95 -1.91 -17.03
N MET A 22 3.22 -1.89 -15.93
CA MET A 22 2.24 -0.84 -15.62
C MET A 22 2.50 -0.26 -14.24
N ASN A 23 2.40 1.04 -14.11
CA ASN A 23 2.51 1.70 -12.82
C ASN A 23 1.71 3.02 -12.80
N THR A 24 1.51 3.58 -11.61
CA THR A 24 0.82 4.86 -11.42
C THR A 24 1.58 5.77 -10.47
N PHE A 25 1.38 7.07 -10.61
CA PHE A 25 1.92 8.06 -9.67
C PHE A 25 1.02 8.32 -8.46
N SER A 26 -0.17 7.70 -8.40
CA SER A 26 -1.19 8.00 -7.38
C SER A 26 -0.75 7.78 -5.93
N LYS A 27 0.16 6.83 -5.68
CA LYS A 27 0.70 6.56 -4.33
C LYS A 27 2.03 7.24 -4.04
N THR A 28 2.69 7.74 -5.08
CA THR A 28 4.00 8.39 -4.97
C THR A 28 3.92 9.91 -5.12
N MET A 29 2.81 10.39 -5.61
CA MET A 29 2.48 11.81 -5.74
C MET A 29 1.14 12.08 -5.04
N VAL A 30 0.33 12.97 -5.58
CA VAL A 30 -1.02 13.21 -5.08
C VAL A 30 -2.04 12.30 -5.79
N PRO A 31 -2.96 11.65 -5.06
CA PRO A 31 -3.94 10.74 -5.66
C PRO A 31 -4.82 11.37 -6.75
N SER A 32 -5.08 12.68 -6.65
CA SER A 32 -5.87 13.44 -7.64
C SER A 32 -5.20 13.61 -8.99
N LEU A 33 -3.88 13.42 -9.11
CA LEU A 33 -3.14 13.55 -10.37
C LEU A 33 -3.56 12.51 -11.42
N ARG A 34 -4.07 11.35 -11.01
CA ARG A 34 -4.64 10.30 -11.87
C ARG A 34 -3.79 9.88 -13.07
N ILE A 35 -2.46 10.00 -12.98
CA ILE A 35 -1.53 9.60 -14.04
C ILE A 35 -1.04 8.18 -13.80
N GLY A 36 -1.18 7.34 -14.84
CA GLY A 36 -0.54 6.04 -14.94
C GLY A 36 0.26 5.97 -16.23
N TYR A 37 1.16 5.00 -16.29
CA TYR A 37 1.94 4.72 -17.49
C TYR A 37 2.13 3.22 -17.67
N MET A 38 2.34 2.83 -18.92
CA MET A 38 2.72 1.47 -19.27
C MET A 38 3.91 1.45 -20.21
N VAL A 39 4.74 0.42 -20.07
CA VAL A 39 5.85 0.13 -20.98
C VAL A 39 5.49 -1.14 -21.72
N LEU A 40 5.26 -1.00 -23.02
CA LEU A 40 4.91 -2.10 -23.90
C LEU A 40 6.15 -2.73 -24.53
N PRO A 41 6.20 -4.06 -24.72
CA PRO A 41 7.14 -4.68 -25.62
C PRO A 41 7.00 -4.13 -27.05
N GLU A 42 8.09 -4.10 -27.81
CA GLU A 42 8.17 -3.46 -29.13
C GLU A 42 7.05 -3.91 -30.09
N LYS A 43 6.84 -5.22 -30.22
CA LYS A 43 5.75 -5.77 -31.07
C LYS A 43 4.34 -5.34 -30.63
N LEU A 44 4.12 -5.16 -29.33
CA LEU A 44 2.86 -4.66 -28.82
C LEU A 44 2.73 -3.15 -28.98
N MET A 45 3.85 -2.42 -28.95
CA MET A 45 3.85 -0.98 -29.24
C MET A 45 3.46 -0.72 -30.70
N GLU A 46 4.01 -1.46 -31.67
CA GLU A 46 3.61 -1.37 -33.09
C GLU A 46 2.11 -1.63 -33.26
N LYS A 47 1.60 -2.69 -32.61
CA LYS A 47 0.17 -3.01 -32.65
C LYS A 47 -0.67 -1.92 -32.00
N TYR A 48 -0.24 -1.40 -30.85
CA TYR A 48 -0.91 -0.31 -30.16
C TYR A 48 -1.02 0.93 -31.05
N ILE A 49 0.07 1.35 -31.67
CA ILE A 49 0.09 2.50 -32.58
C ILE A 49 -0.85 2.26 -33.77
N SER A 50 -0.83 1.08 -34.37
CA SER A 50 -1.67 0.80 -35.55
C SER A 50 -3.16 0.70 -35.24
N THR A 51 -3.53 0.26 -34.04
CA THR A 51 -4.94 0.02 -33.67
C THR A 51 -5.55 1.09 -32.77
N MET A 52 -4.74 1.79 -31.97
CA MET A 52 -5.20 2.70 -30.94
C MET A 52 -4.84 4.18 -31.20
N ASN A 53 -4.21 4.47 -32.34
CA ASN A 53 -3.73 5.83 -32.68
C ASN A 53 -4.86 6.89 -32.73
N PHE A 54 -6.11 6.45 -32.88
CA PHE A 54 -7.27 7.36 -32.87
C PHE A 54 -7.68 7.82 -31.45
N TYR A 55 -7.16 7.17 -30.39
CA TYR A 55 -7.41 7.59 -29.02
C TYR A 55 -6.45 8.70 -28.59
N SER A 56 -6.99 9.82 -28.17
CA SER A 56 -6.21 10.87 -27.49
C SER A 56 -5.88 10.42 -26.07
N CYS A 57 -4.67 10.77 -25.60
CA CYS A 57 -4.30 10.56 -24.20
C CYS A 57 -5.24 11.38 -23.29
N THR A 58 -5.82 10.72 -22.29
CA THR A 58 -6.73 11.37 -21.32
C THR A 58 -6.02 12.25 -20.30
N VAL A 59 -4.70 12.11 -20.18
CA VAL A 59 -3.87 12.98 -19.34
C VAL A 59 -3.57 14.27 -20.10
N SER A 60 -3.86 15.42 -19.51
CA SER A 60 -3.63 16.70 -20.15
C SER A 60 -2.14 16.93 -20.49
N GLY A 61 -1.85 17.61 -21.60
CA GLY A 61 -0.48 17.93 -21.99
C GLY A 61 0.27 18.72 -20.89
N PHE A 62 -0.44 19.64 -20.22
CA PHE A 62 0.13 20.40 -19.10
C PHE A 62 0.63 19.49 -17.98
N GLU A 63 -0.17 18.50 -17.54
CA GLU A 63 0.22 17.56 -16.50
C GLU A 63 1.38 16.68 -16.94
N GLN A 64 1.41 16.22 -18.20
CA GLN A 64 2.52 15.45 -18.76
C GLN A 64 3.82 16.25 -18.73
N TYR A 65 3.82 17.50 -19.22
CA TYR A 65 5.01 18.35 -19.21
C TYR A 65 5.45 18.72 -17.80
N ALA A 66 4.52 19.03 -16.89
CA ALA A 66 4.84 19.32 -15.49
C ALA A 66 5.50 18.11 -14.82
N MET A 67 4.99 16.89 -15.05
CA MET A 67 5.56 15.68 -14.50
C MET A 67 6.94 15.38 -15.12
N ALA A 68 7.11 15.54 -16.42
CA ALA A 68 8.41 15.39 -17.08
C ALA A 68 9.45 16.31 -16.47
N ALA A 69 9.13 17.60 -16.36
CA ALA A 69 10.03 18.60 -15.75
C ALA A 69 10.34 18.28 -14.28
N PHE A 70 9.36 17.77 -13.54
CA PHE A 70 9.54 17.36 -12.14
C PHE A 70 10.52 16.18 -11.98
N ILE A 71 10.46 15.22 -12.90
CA ILE A 71 11.39 14.09 -12.97
C ILE A 71 12.78 14.56 -13.43
N GLU A 72 12.88 15.26 -14.56
CA GLU A 72 14.15 15.72 -15.14
C GLU A 72 14.98 16.58 -14.19
N LYS A 73 14.32 17.44 -13.39
CA LYS A 73 14.99 18.27 -12.38
C LYS A 73 15.36 17.53 -11.09
N GLY A 74 15.12 16.22 -11.01
CA GLY A 74 15.42 15.38 -9.84
C GLY A 74 14.52 15.68 -8.62
N TYR A 75 13.40 16.40 -8.82
CA TYR A 75 12.47 16.69 -7.73
C TYR A 75 11.70 15.44 -7.32
N PHE A 76 11.38 14.56 -8.26
CA PHE A 76 10.69 13.31 -8.02
C PHE A 76 11.49 12.41 -7.07
N GLU A 77 12.78 12.18 -7.34
CA GLU A 77 13.64 11.34 -6.51
C GLU A 77 13.78 11.91 -5.09
N ARG A 78 13.91 13.22 -4.97
CA ARG A 78 13.96 13.90 -3.66
C ARG A 78 12.66 13.76 -2.90
N HIS A 79 11.53 13.88 -3.59
CA HIS A 79 10.20 13.67 -3.02
C HIS A 79 10.03 12.23 -2.52
N ILE A 80 10.39 11.23 -3.35
CA ILE A 80 10.33 9.82 -2.95
C ILE A 80 11.20 9.52 -1.73
N LYS A 81 12.43 10.04 -1.69
CA LYS A 81 13.30 9.86 -0.52
C LYS A 81 12.69 10.42 0.77
N ARG A 82 12.09 11.62 0.68
CA ARG A 82 11.39 12.25 1.82
C ARG A 82 10.20 11.42 2.26
N LEU A 83 9.36 11.00 1.31
CA LEU A 83 8.18 10.17 1.55
C LEU A 83 8.54 8.83 2.23
N VAL A 84 9.60 8.17 1.76
CA VAL A 84 10.09 6.92 2.35
C VAL A 84 10.55 7.12 3.79
N ASN A 85 11.26 8.21 4.08
CA ASN A 85 11.72 8.51 5.43
C ASN A 85 10.54 8.83 6.38
N ASP A 86 9.56 9.59 5.91
CA ASP A 86 8.34 9.90 6.65
C ASP A 86 7.57 8.64 7.02
N TYR A 87 7.30 7.77 6.03
CA TYR A 87 6.59 6.52 6.27
C TYR A 87 7.37 5.57 7.18
N ARG A 88 8.69 5.54 7.08
CA ARG A 88 9.53 4.75 7.98
C ARG A 88 9.38 5.22 9.43
N GLY A 89 9.51 6.52 9.68
CA GLY A 89 9.34 7.09 11.02
C GLY A 89 7.95 6.85 11.61
N ARG A 90 6.89 7.05 10.81
CA ARG A 90 5.51 6.76 11.23
C ARG A 90 5.35 5.29 11.60
N ARG A 91 5.78 4.39 10.72
CA ARG A 91 5.69 2.95 10.95
C ARG A 91 6.40 2.52 12.23
N GLU A 92 7.66 2.95 12.42
CA GLU A 92 8.42 2.62 13.62
C GLU A 92 7.72 3.07 14.90
N LYS A 93 7.13 4.27 14.88
CA LYS A 93 6.34 4.79 15.99
C LYS A 93 5.10 3.94 16.25
N ILE A 94 4.33 3.64 15.20
CA ILE A 94 3.09 2.86 15.29
C ILE A 94 3.37 1.45 15.80
N CYS A 95 4.33 0.75 15.20
CA CYS A 95 4.71 -0.60 15.63
C CYS A 95 5.21 -0.62 17.08
N ARG A 96 5.93 0.42 17.51
CA ARG A 96 6.36 0.56 18.90
C ARG A 96 5.15 0.66 19.82
N MET A 97 4.20 1.54 19.54
CA MET A 97 3.01 1.73 20.37
C MET A 97 2.18 0.44 20.48
N PHE A 98 2.03 -0.34 19.42
CA PHE A 98 1.39 -1.67 19.50
C PHE A 98 2.17 -2.64 20.38
N ARG A 99 3.50 -2.67 20.27
CA ARG A 99 4.36 -3.56 21.09
C ARG A 99 4.38 -3.16 22.57
N GLU A 100 4.20 -1.87 22.88
CA GLU A 100 4.14 -1.33 24.25
C GLU A 100 2.72 -1.38 24.85
N SER A 101 1.69 -1.67 24.06
CA SER A 101 0.32 -1.84 24.52
C SER A 101 0.08 -3.25 25.09
N ARG A 102 -1.03 -3.41 25.80
CA ARG A 102 -1.48 -4.72 26.32
C ARG A 102 -1.78 -5.73 25.19
N LEU A 103 -2.05 -5.24 23.97
CA LEU A 103 -2.24 -6.10 22.80
C LEU A 103 -1.01 -6.93 22.46
N SER A 104 0.18 -6.55 22.90
CA SER A 104 1.42 -7.31 22.65
C SER A 104 1.38 -8.74 23.21
N GLU A 105 0.57 -9.00 24.22
CA GLU A 105 0.40 -10.34 24.83
C GLU A 105 -0.35 -11.30 23.90
N ILE A 106 -1.27 -10.77 23.11
CA ILE A 106 -2.18 -11.55 22.25
C ILE A 106 -1.99 -11.30 20.76
N SER A 107 -1.08 -10.40 20.37
CA SER A 107 -0.89 -10.04 18.95
C SER A 107 0.55 -10.13 18.49
N THR A 108 0.70 -10.30 17.18
CA THR A 108 2.01 -10.34 16.52
C THR A 108 1.96 -9.48 15.27
N ILE A 109 2.98 -8.63 15.06
CA ILE A 109 3.11 -7.79 13.88
C ILE A 109 3.93 -8.53 12.82
N TYR A 110 3.40 -8.60 11.59
CA TYR A 110 4.06 -9.17 10.42
C TYR A 110 4.18 -8.15 9.29
N GLN A 111 5.14 -8.34 8.39
CA GLN A 111 5.33 -7.55 7.16
C GLN A 111 5.44 -6.04 7.44
N ASP A 112 6.11 -5.68 8.53
CA ASP A 112 6.30 -4.28 8.91
C ASP A 112 7.48 -3.60 8.18
N ASP A 113 8.11 -4.26 7.19
CA ASP A 113 9.31 -3.78 6.49
C ASP A 113 9.03 -3.07 5.16
N ALA A 114 7.79 -3.07 4.67
CA ALA A 114 7.46 -2.53 3.36
C ALA A 114 6.02 -2.00 3.27
N GLY A 115 5.78 -1.12 2.26
CA GLY A 115 4.44 -0.64 1.94
C GLY A 115 3.92 0.44 2.89
N THR A 116 2.61 0.63 2.90
CA THR A 116 1.85 1.61 3.70
C THR A 116 0.93 0.93 4.71
N HIS A 117 1.09 -0.36 4.91
CA HIS A 117 0.35 -1.18 5.87
C HIS A 117 1.27 -2.24 6.45
N PHE A 118 0.89 -2.79 7.59
CA PHE A 118 1.43 -4.01 8.17
C PHE A 118 0.28 -4.94 8.55
N LEU A 119 0.61 -6.18 8.86
CA LEU A 119 -0.35 -7.18 9.29
C LEU A 119 -0.24 -7.35 10.81
N LEU A 120 -1.38 -7.27 11.49
CA LEU A 120 -1.50 -7.51 12.92
C LEU A 120 -2.31 -8.79 13.11
N HIS A 121 -1.66 -9.88 13.49
CA HIS A 121 -2.35 -11.11 13.89
C HIS A 121 -2.76 -11.02 15.35
N VAL A 122 -4.04 -11.16 15.62
CA VAL A 122 -4.61 -11.15 16.97
C VAL A 122 -5.12 -12.55 17.30
N LYS A 123 -4.68 -13.11 18.40
CA LYS A 123 -5.18 -14.40 18.92
C LYS A 123 -6.55 -14.16 19.55
N THR A 124 -7.60 -14.57 18.88
CA THR A 124 -8.98 -14.37 19.30
C THR A 124 -9.88 -15.52 18.85
N SER A 125 -10.98 -15.75 19.56
CA SER A 125 -12.04 -16.68 19.17
C SER A 125 -13.08 -16.04 18.25
N LEU A 126 -13.06 -14.70 18.08
CA LEU A 126 -14.00 -13.98 17.24
C LEU A 126 -13.70 -14.26 15.77
N SER A 127 -14.70 -14.59 14.97
CA SER A 127 -14.57 -14.66 13.51
C SER A 127 -14.21 -13.29 12.91
N ASP A 128 -13.65 -13.28 11.70
CA ASP A 128 -13.29 -12.02 11.00
C ASP A 128 -14.51 -11.10 10.80
N VAL A 129 -15.69 -11.67 10.64
CA VAL A 129 -16.95 -10.91 10.54
C VAL A 129 -17.31 -10.24 11.87
N GLU A 130 -17.18 -10.96 12.98
CA GLU A 130 -17.41 -10.42 14.34
C GLU A 130 -16.38 -9.35 14.70
N ILE A 131 -15.10 -9.58 14.36
CA ILE A 131 -14.05 -8.58 14.52
C ILE A 131 -14.41 -7.29 13.80
N LYS A 132 -14.75 -7.37 12.51
CA LYS A 132 -15.13 -6.20 11.70
C LYS A 132 -16.34 -5.48 12.26
N TRP A 133 -17.34 -6.23 12.73
CA TRP A 133 -18.52 -5.66 13.34
C TRP A 133 -18.17 -4.92 14.64
N ALA A 134 -17.42 -5.55 15.55
CA ALA A 134 -17.04 -4.97 16.83
C ALA A 134 -16.20 -3.69 16.65
N VAL A 135 -15.22 -3.75 15.77
CA VAL A 135 -14.34 -2.61 15.45
C VAL A 135 -15.14 -1.46 14.81
N ARG A 136 -16.13 -1.79 13.96
CA ARG A 136 -17.00 -0.78 13.34
C ARG A 136 -17.88 -0.06 14.36
N GLN A 137 -18.34 -0.73 15.44
CA GLN A 137 -19.08 -0.08 16.54
C GLN A 137 -18.26 0.99 17.26
N LYS A 138 -16.92 0.89 17.19
CA LYS A 138 -15.98 1.91 17.70
C LYS A 138 -15.61 2.98 16.66
N GLY A 139 -16.30 3.00 15.48
CA GLY A 139 -16.06 3.96 14.40
C GLY A 139 -14.81 3.67 13.57
N ILE A 140 -14.22 2.46 13.68
CA ILE A 140 -13.02 2.05 12.95
C ILE A 140 -13.41 1.12 11.80
N LEU A 141 -12.85 1.38 10.61
CA LEU A 141 -12.97 0.49 9.47
C LEU A 141 -11.69 -0.29 9.29
N ILE A 142 -11.79 -1.62 9.21
CA ILE A 142 -10.66 -2.51 9.04
C ILE A 142 -10.98 -3.61 8.04
N ASN A 143 -9.94 -4.12 7.36
CA ASN A 143 -10.02 -5.32 6.55
C ASN A 143 -9.24 -6.44 7.20
N CYS A 144 -9.73 -7.68 7.05
CA CYS A 144 -9.02 -8.88 7.42
C CYS A 144 -8.28 -9.46 6.21
N LEU A 145 -7.13 -10.10 6.43
CA LEU A 145 -6.33 -10.68 5.35
C LEU A 145 -7.08 -11.79 4.60
N SER A 146 -7.96 -12.52 5.27
CA SER A 146 -8.83 -13.55 4.69
C SER A 146 -9.65 -13.04 3.51
N GLU A 147 -10.05 -11.77 3.50
CA GLU A 147 -10.83 -11.13 2.43
C GLU A 147 -10.07 -11.01 1.10
N TYR A 148 -8.75 -11.12 1.13
CA TYR A 148 -7.87 -11.07 -0.05
C TYR A 148 -7.47 -12.45 -0.57
N CYS A 149 -7.98 -13.52 0.04
CA CYS A 149 -7.64 -14.90 -0.28
C CYS A 149 -8.78 -15.58 -1.02
N PHE A 150 -8.51 -16.16 -2.20
CA PHE A 150 -9.47 -16.94 -2.97
C PHE A 150 -9.62 -18.39 -2.46
N ALA A 151 -8.59 -18.89 -1.80
CA ALA A 151 -8.56 -20.23 -1.23
C ALA A 151 -7.91 -20.18 0.15
N ASP A 152 -8.26 -21.14 1.01
CA ASP A 152 -7.68 -21.29 2.35
C ASP A 152 -7.83 -20.03 3.24
N ALA A 153 -8.91 -19.26 3.10
CA ALA A 153 -9.13 -18.02 3.85
C ALA A 153 -9.03 -18.23 5.38
N ASP A 154 -9.46 -19.40 5.85
CA ASP A 154 -9.44 -19.77 7.28
C ASP A 154 -8.01 -19.80 7.88
N LYS A 155 -6.98 -20.03 7.06
CA LYS A 155 -5.58 -19.99 7.49
C LYS A 155 -5.11 -18.58 7.89
N TYR A 156 -5.83 -17.56 7.47
CA TYR A 156 -5.52 -16.15 7.66
C TYR A 156 -6.47 -15.45 8.65
N HIS A 157 -7.20 -16.26 9.41
CA HIS A 157 -8.12 -15.78 10.45
C HIS A 157 -7.40 -14.91 11.49
N GLY A 158 -8.06 -13.84 11.95
CA GLY A 158 -7.55 -12.93 12.96
C GLY A 158 -6.38 -12.06 12.50
N ILE A 159 -6.07 -12.00 11.20
CA ILE A 159 -5.02 -11.15 10.66
C ILE A 159 -5.63 -9.87 10.09
N LEU A 160 -5.36 -8.76 10.76
CA LEU A 160 -5.86 -7.44 10.43
C LEU A 160 -4.88 -6.69 9.54
N VAL A 161 -5.38 -5.98 8.53
CA VAL A 161 -4.58 -5.13 7.64
C VAL A 161 -4.59 -3.70 8.16
N ILE A 162 -3.51 -3.28 8.81
CA ILE A 162 -3.40 -1.95 9.43
C ILE A 162 -2.74 -0.98 8.47
N HIS A 163 -3.52 -0.06 7.91
CA HIS A 163 -3.01 1.04 7.12
C HIS A 163 -2.54 2.18 8.02
N TYR A 164 -1.36 2.73 7.76
CA TYR A 164 -0.75 3.76 8.60
C TYR A 164 -0.36 5.05 7.86
N SER A 165 -0.64 5.14 6.56
CA SER A 165 -0.27 6.32 5.77
C SER A 165 -0.86 7.63 6.32
N ASP A 166 -2.10 7.57 6.78
CA ASP A 166 -2.88 8.75 7.21
C ASP A 166 -3.19 8.74 8.72
N MET A 167 -2.58 7.81 9.48
CA MET A 167 -2.82 7.66 10.90
C MET A 167 -1.90 8.58 11.71
N ASP A 168 -2.48 9.49 12.47
CA ASP A 168 -1.77 10.28 13.47
C ASP A 168 -1.71 9.56 14.84
N GLU A 169 -0.97 10.15 15.77
CA GLU A 169 -0.78 9.54 17.10
C GLU A 169 -2.08 9.50 17.93
N ALA A 170 -2.93 10.51 17.80
CA ALA A 170 -4.18 10.57 18.54
C ALA A 170 -5.14 9.48 18.06
N THR A 171 -5.29 9.34 16.75
CA THR A 171 -6.06 8.27 16.12
C THR A 171 -5.51 6.89 16.52
N LEU A 172 -4.19 6.72 16.51
CA LEU A 172 -3.57 5.45 16.89
C LEU A 172 -3.88 5.05 18.33
N LYS A 173 -3.83 5.99 19.28
CA LYS A 173 -4.20 5.73 20.68
C LYS A 173 -5.65 5.27 20.81
N LEU A 174 -6.56 5.89 20.05
CA LEU A 174 -7.97 5.47 20.02
C LEU A 174 -8.13 4.07 19.43
N VAL A 175 -7.40 3.75 18.37
CA VAL A 175 -7.43 2.41 17.75
C VAL A 175 -6.92 1.35 18.72
N ILE A 176 -5.79 1.60 19.39
CA ILE A 176 -5.23 0.67 20.36
C ILE A 176 -6.19 0.45 21.52
N ALA A 177 -6.77 1.52 22.10
CA ALA A 177 -7.74 1.42 23.19
C ALA A 177 -9.00 0.63 22.78
N ALA A 178 -9.51 0.88 21.57
CA ALA A 178 -10.66 0.13 21.05
C ALA A 178 -10.33 -1.36 20.86
N PHE A 179 -9.13 -1.68 20.37
CA PHE A 179 -8.70 -3.08 20.21
C PHE A 179 -8.47 -3.77 21.56
N GLU A 180 -7.92 -3.07 22.55
CA GLU A 180 -7.81 -3.62 23.90
C GLU A 180 -9.18 -3.96 24.49
N GLU A 181 -10.18 -3.09 24.30
CA GLU A 181 -11.54 -3.32 24.80
C GLU A 181 -12.24 -4.48 24.09
N ILE A 182 -11.92 -4.74 22.81
CA ILE A 182 -12.55 -5.81 22.04
C ILE A 182 -11.90 -7.17 22.25
N PHE A 183 -10.57 -7.20 22.43
CA PHE A 183 -9.80 -8.43 22.39
C PHE A 183 -9.26 -8.90 23.74
N LEU A 184 -9.29 -8.04 24.76
CA LEU A 184 -8.86 -8.33 26.14
C LEU A 184 -10.03 -8.34 27.13
#